data_335eafbeb894a941e890f6aadf490f9a
#
_entry.id   335eafbeb894a941e890f6aadf490f9a
#
_cell.length_a   1.000
_cell.length_b   1.000
_cell.length_c   1.000
_cell.angle_alpha   90.00
_cell.angle_beta   90.00
_cell.angle_gamma   90.00
#
_symmetry.space_group_name_H-M   'P 1'
#
loop_
_entity.id
_entity.type
_entity.pdbx_description
1 polymer ?
#
loop_
_entity_poly.entity_id
_entity_poly.type
_entity_poly.pdbx_seq_one_letter_code
_entity_poly.pdbx_strand_id
1 'polypeptide(L)'
;MTDDTPQSTSDDVSTDASESRWGRASRAVRRVIWARVAVDTRSLAAVRIGLAGTLLVDLGWRAGSLKRFYTDAGVYPLAVHEAAYGELAHLSLHALSGAVWVQWVLVLLAGVLALAFGLGYRTRLTGALSLLLIVSVHVRNPAVLNGGDRLLRVLLVVALATPLGERWSVDALRRGSARERVAT
;
A
#
# COMPACT_ATOMS: atom_id res chain seq x y z
N MET A 1 27.35 -7.02 69.47
CA MET A 1 28.21 -7.77 68.54
C MET A 1 27.22 -8.25 67.46
N THR A 2 26.89 -7.38 66.51
CA THR A 2 25.92 -7.57 65.48
C THR A 2 26.67 -7.89 64.21
N ASP A 3 26.43 -9.07 63.71
CA ASP A 3 27.00 -9.59 62.45
C ASP A 3 26.17 -9.07 61.28
N ASP A 4 26.68 -8.03 60.60
CA ASP A 4 26.13 -7.48 59.36
C ASP A 4 26.84 -8.13 58.18
N THR A 5 26.26 -9.18 57.64
CA THR A 5 26.68 -9.77 56.36
C THR A 5 25.93 -9.09 55.20
N PRO A 6 26.61 -8.42 54.24
CA PRO A 6 25.93 -7.91 53.08
C PRO A 6 25.74 -9.02 52.05
N GLN A 7 24.53 -9.59 52.00
CA GLN A 7 24.05 -10.40 50.86
C GLN A 7 23.33 -9.48 49.87
N SER A 8 24.01 -8.97 48.85
CA SER A 8 23.32 -8.51 47.62
C SER A 8 24.31 -7.99 46.55
N THR A 9 25.09 -8.85 45.91
CA THR A 9 25.83 -8.43 44.69
C THR A 9 25.82 -9.47 43.56
N SER A 10 25.23 -10.64 43.77
CA SER A 10 25.20 -11.70 42.75
C SER A 10 23.98 -11.63 41.81
N ASP A 11 22.87 -11.05 42.27
CA ASP A 11 21.62 -11.05 41.49
C ASP A 11 21.55 -9.92 40.47
N ASP A 12 22.16 -8.76 40.73
CA ASP A 12 22.17 -7.61 39.79
C ASP A 12 23.12 -7.85 38.60
N VAL A 13 24.20 -8.62 38.74
CA VAL A 13 25.12 -8.92 37.63
C VAL A 13 24.53 -9.92 36.65
N SER A 14 23.65 -10.81 37.10
CA SER A 14 23.02 -11.82 36.25
C SER A 14 21.90 -11.25 35.37
N THR A 15 21.13 -10.28 35.86
CA THR A 15 20.06 -9.59 35.13
C THR A 15 20.62 -8.69 34.02
N ASP A 16 21.66 -7.93 34.31
CA ASP A 16 22.28 -7.02 33.33
C ASP A 16 22.99 -7.78 32.19
N ALA A 17 23.58 -8.93 32.49
CA ALA A 17 24.17 -9.81 31.47
C ALA A 17 23.13 -10.48 30.57
N SER A 18 21.94 -10.83 31.10
CA SER A 18 20.85 -11.42 30.34
C SER A 18 20.20 -10.39 29.41
N GLU A 19 19.91 -9.19 29.89
CA GLU A 19 19.37 -8.10 29.08
C GLU A 19 20.30 -7.71 27.92
N SER A 20 21.60 -7.65 28.16
CA SER A 20 22.61 -7.38 27.13
C SER A 20 22.71 -8.49 26.07
N ARG A 21 22.47 -9.75 26.45
CA ARG A 21 22.47 -10.91 25.53
C ARG A 21 21.21 -10.89 24.63
N TRP A 22 20.04 -10.62 25.21
CA TRP A 22 18.79 -10.47 24.44
C TRP A 22 18.85 -9.27 23.48
N GLY A 23 19.39 -8.15 23.89
CA GLY A 23 19.59 -6.98 23.04
C GLY A 23 20.60 -7.22 21.91
N ARG A 24 21.60 -8.06 22.10
CA ARG A 24 22.54 -8.48 21.03
C ARG A 24 21.87 -9.47 20.07
N ALA A 25 21.15 -10.46 20.59
CA ALA A 25 20.45 -11.45 19.80
C ALA A 25 19.36 -10.80 18.92
N SER A 26 18.56 -9.90 19.46
CA SER A 26 17.54 -9.18 18.70
C SER A 26 18.13 -8.29 17.61
N ARG A 27 19.27 -7.63 17.87
CA ARG A 27 20.00 -6.85 16.86
C ARG A 27 20.63 -7.73 15.78
N ALA A 28 21.14 -8.91 16.14
CA ALA A 28 21.68 -9.87 15.19
C ALA A 28 20.59 -10.47 14.30
N VAL A 29 19.48 -10.90 14.90
CA VAL A 29 18.30 -11.41 14.16
C VAL A 29 17.75 -10.33 13.20
N ARG A 30 17.62 -9.09 13.69
CA ARG A 30 17.18 -7.97 12.87
C ARG A 30 18.16 -7.70 11.72
N ARG A 31 19.47 -7.78 11.97
CA ARG A 31 20.51 -7.62 10.94
C ARG A 31 20.45 -8.74 9.87
N VAL A 32 20.27 -9.99 10.29
CA VAL A 32 20.14 -11.14 9.38
C VAL A 32 18.86 -11.06 8.56
N ILE A 33 17.73 -10.68 9.18
CA ILE A 33 16.47 -10.45 8.46
C ILE A 33 16.64 -9.32 7.44
N TRP A 34 17.21 -8.19 7.83
CA TRP A 34 17.44 -7.06 6.92
C TRP A 34 18.47 -7.38 5.84
N ALA A 35 19.49 -8.18 6.10
CA ALA A 35 20.46 -8.61 5.10
C ALA A 35 19.86 -9.61 4.09
N ARG A 36 18.89 -10.43 4.53
CA ARG A 36 18.17 -11.36 3.63
C ARG A 36 16.99 -10.72 2.91
N VAL A 37 16.43 -9.66 3.45
CA VAL A 37 15.37 -8.83 2.86
C VAL A 37 15.98 -7.56 2.23
N ALA A 38 17.28 -7.50 2.00
CA ALA A 38 17.91 -6.47 1.19
C ALA A 38 17.44 -6.62 -0.27
N VAL A 39 16.15 -6.32 -0.51
CA VAL A 39 15.58 -6.24 -1.85
C VAL A 39 16.26 -5.08 -2.56
N ASP A 40 16.86 -5.36 -3.71
CA ASP A 40 17.47 -4.32 -4.52
C ASP A 40 16.42 -3.23 -4.79
N THR A 41 16.76 -1.99 -4.47
CA THR A 41 15.89 -0.83 -4.67
C THR A 41 15.50 -0.61 -6.14
N ARG A 42 16.27 -1.17 -7.08
CA ARG A 42 15.92 -1.21 -8.50
C ARG A 42 14.78 -2.18 -8.77
N SER A 43 14.81 -3.37 -8.14
CA SER A 43 13.73 -4.36 -8.24
C SER A 43 12.42 -3.80 -7.66
N LEU A 44 12.49 -3.08 -6.54
CA LEU A 44 11.34 -2.39 -5.97
C LEU A 44 10.77 -1.31 -6.91
N ALA A 45 11.63 -0.57 -7.60
CA ALA A 45 11.19 0.41 -8.59
C ALA A 45 10.51 -0.28 -9.78
N ALA A 46 11.04 -1.41 -10.26
CA ALA A 46 10.43 -2.20 -11.34
C ALA A 46 9.06 -2.76 -10.92
N VAL A 47 8.93 -3.30 -9.69
CA VAL A 47 7.65 -3.76 -9.13
C VAL A 47 6.63 -2.62 -9.08
N ARG A 48 7.01 -1.42 -8.64
CA ARG A 48 6.13 -0.24 -8.63
C ARG A 48 5.62 0.08 -10.04
N ILE A 49 6.52 0.14 -11.02
CA ILE A 49 6.16 0.43 -12.42
C ILE A 49 5.25 -0.67 -12.98
N GLY A 50 5.57 -1.94 -12.71
CA GLY A 50 4.74 -3.07 -13.11
C GLY A 50 3.34 -3.03 -12.52
N LEU A 51 3.22 -2.73 -11.21
CA LEU A 51 1.92 -2.57 -10.53
C LEU A 51 1.12 -1.40 -11.10
N ALA A 52 1.78 -0.26 -11.36
CA ALA A 52 1.12 0.89 -12.00
C ALA A 52 0.63 0.54 -13.41
N GLY A 53 1.44 -0.15 -14.20
CA GLY A 53 1.04 -0.65 -15.53
C GLY A 53 -0.16 -1.58 -15.45
N THR A 54 -0.16 -2.54 -14.52
CA THR A 54 -1.28 -3.46 -14.30
C THR A 54 -2.55 -2.70 -13.89
N LEU A 55 -2.45 -1.71 -12.99
CA LEU A 55 -3.57 -0.85 -12.62
C LEU A 55 -4.15 -0.12 -13.83
N LEU A 56 -3.30 0.45 -14.68
CA LEU A 56 -3.74 1.20 -15.86
C LEU A 56 -4.43 0.29 -16.88
N VAL A 57 -3.92 -0.91 -17.10
CA VAL A 57 -4.54 -1.91 -17.99
C VAL A 57 -5.90 -2.34 -17.44
N ASP A 58 -5.99 -2.65 -16.15
CA ASP A 58 -7.25 -3.03 -15.50
C ASP A 58 -8.30 -1.91 -15.59
N LEU A 59 -7.90 -0.67 -15.27
CA LEU A 59 -8.77 0.50 -15.38
C LEU A 59 -9.21 0.76 -16.82
N GLY A 60 -8.32 0.57 -17.80
CA GLY A 60 -8.65 0.70 -19.23
C GLY A 60 -9.71 -0.31 -19.68
N TRP A 61 -9.62 -1.56 -19.25
CA TRP A 61 -10.62 -2.58 -19.54
C TRP A 61 -11.96 -2.28 -18.86
N ARG A 62 -11.95 -1.83 -17.62
CA ARG A 62 -13.16 -1.41 -16.90
C ARG A 62 -13.80 -0.18 -17.55
N ALA A 63 -13.00 0.78 -18.01
CA ALA A 63 -13.47 1.96 -18.72
C ALA A 63 -14.27 1.59 -19.99
N GLY A 64 -13.82 0.60 -20.76
CA GLY A 64 -14.55 0.09 -21.93
C GLY A 64 -15.92 -0.51 -21.61
N SER A 65 -16.13 -0.96 -20.38
CA SER A 65 -17.37 -1.60 -19.92
C SER A 65 -18.10 -0.80 -18.83
N LEU A 66 -17.67 0.45 -18.57
CA LEU A 66 -18.07 1.25 -17.42
C LEU A 66 -19.58 1.44 -17.33
N LYS A 67 -20.20 1.88 -18.44
CA LYS A 67 -21.65 2.10 -18.52
C LYS A 67 -22.43 0.82 -18.21
N ARG A 68 -21.93 -0.33 -18.69
CA ARG A 68 -22.63 -1.61 -18.58
C ARG A 68 -22.62 -2.17 -17.17
N PHE A 69 -21.49 -2.05 -16.44
CA PHE A 69 -21.29 -2.77 -15.18
C PHE A 69 -21.26 -1.90 -13.93
N TYR A 70 -21.15 -0.56 -14.07
CA TYR A 70 -20.91 0.31 -12.91
C TYR A 70 -21.90 1.48 -12.81
N THR A 71 -22.92 1.55 -13.70
CA THR A 71 -23.90 2.63 -13.71
C THR A 71 -25.33 2.12 -13.63
N ASP A 72 -26.27 3.00 -13.29
CA ASP A 72 -27.69 2.66 -13.22
C ASP A 72 -28.32 2.35 -14.59
N ALA A 73 -27.68 2.81 -15.67
CA ALA A 73 -28.08 2.47 -17.03
C ALA A 73 -27.57 1.08 -17.50
N GLY A 74 -26.87 0.36 -16.61
CA GLY A 74 -26.28 -0.94 -16.91
C GLY A 74 -27.02 -2.13 -16.30
N VAL A 75 -26.34 -3.28 -16.28
CA VAL A 75 -26.89 -4.55 -15.79
C VAL A 75 -26.85 -4.71 -14.27
N TYR A 76 -26.11 -3.84 -13.57
CA TYR A 76 -25.98 -3.85 -12.11
C TYR A 76 -26.21 -2.44 -11.51
N PRO A 77 -27.46 -1.97 -11.47
CA PRO A 77 -27.83 -0.68 -10.89
C PRO A 77 -27.46 -0.55 -9.42
N LEU A 78 -27.33 0.69 -8.93
CA LEU A 78 -26.99 0.98 -7.54
C LEU A 78 -28.02 0.38 -6.57
N ALA A 79 -29.29 0.43 -6.89
CA ALA A 79 -30.36 -0.16 -6.08
C ALA A 79 -30.19 -1.67 -5.83
N VAL A 80 -29.69 -2.42 -6.83
CA VAL A 80 -29.39 -3.86 -6.67
C VAL A 80 -28.18 -4.06 -5.72
N HIS A 81 -27.18 -3.20 -5.82
CA HIS A 81 -26.02 -3.23 -4.94
C HIS A 81 -26.43 -2.92 -3.48
N GLU A 82 -27.23 -1.88 -3.26
CA GLU A 82 -27.75 -1.50 -1.94
C GLU A 82 -28.62 -2.59 -1.34
N ALA A 83 -29.50 -3.21 -2.12
CA ALA A 83 -30.33 -4.32 -1.68
C ALA A 83 -29.50 -5.55 -1.24
N ALA A 84 -28.35 -5.78 -1.89
CA ALA A 84 -27.47 -6.92 -1.59
C ALA A 84 -26.57 -6.69 -0.37
N TYR A 85 -26.09 -5.47 -0.13
CA TYR A 85 -25.06 -5.15 0.84
C TYR A 85 -25.52 -4.21 1.97
N GLY A 86 -26.70 -3.62 1.89
CA GLY A 86 -27.24 -2.70 2.90
C GLY A 86 -26.30 -1.53 3.18
N GLU A 87 -26.06 -1.22 4.43
CA GLU A 87 -25.17 -0.12 4.86
C GLU A 87 -23.72 -0.27 4.36
N LEU A 88 -23.26 -1.50 4.11
CA LEU A 88 -21.92 -1.75 3.60
C LEU A 88 -21.74 -1.30 2.13
N ALA A 89 -22.83 -1.11 1.40
CA ALA A 89 -22.78 -0.58 0.04
C ALA A 89 -22.10 0.79 -0.03
N HIS A 90 -22.30 1.63 0.98
CA HIS A 90 -21.76 3.00 1.03
C HIS A 90 -20.26 3.08 1.34
N LEU A 91 -19.61 1.97 1.65
CA LEU A 91 -18.14 1.93 1.83
C LEU A 91 -17.37 2.10 0.50
N SER A 92 -18.06 2.09 -0.64
CA SER A 92 -17.47 2.28 -1.96
C SER A 92 -17.72 3.69 -2.48
N LEU A 93 -16.67 4.42 -2.86
CA LEU A 93 -16.79 5.71 -3.56
C LEU A 93 -17.55 5.58 -4.89
N HIS A 94 -17.42 4.44 -5.58
CA HIS A 94 -18.15 4.13 -6.81
C HIS A 94 -19.63 3.79 -6.56
N ALA A 95 -20.03 3.53 -5.32
CA ALA A 95 -21.41 3.34 -4.92
C ALA A 95 -22.10 4.63 -4.43
N LEU A 96 -21.40 5.76 -4.37
CA LEU A 96 -22.00 7.06 -4.02
C LEU A 96 -22.97 7.57 -5.10
N SER A 97 -22.81 7.13 -6.34
CA SER A 97 -23.67 7.53 -7.45
C SER A 97 -23.64 6.51 -8.58
N GLY A 98 -24.80 6.18 -9.13
CA GLY A 98 -24.96 5.37 -10.34
C GLY A 98 -24.81 6.18 -11.64
N ALA A 99 -24.55 7.49 -11.58
CA ALA A 99 -24.42 8.34 -12.74
C ALA A 99 -23.14 8.05 -13.54
N VAL A 100 -23.27 7.96 -14.86
CA VAL A 100 -22.17 7.62 -15.79
C VAL A 100 -20.98 8.59 -15.65
N TRP A 101 -21.24 9.89 -15.57
CA TRP A 101 -20.17 10.89 -15.48
C TRP A 101 -19.36 10.80 -14.18
N VAL A 102 -20.01 10.46 -13.05
CA VAL A 102 -19.30 10.25 -11.77
C VAL A 102 -18.36 9.08 -11.88
N GLN A 103 -18.79 7.98 -12.48
CA GLN A 103 -17.95 6.81 -12.68
C GLN A 103 -16.73 7.12 -13.57
N TRP A 104 -16.92 7.91 -14.63
CA TRP A 104 -15.80 8.38 -15.47
C TRP A 104 -14.80 9.23 -14.68
N VAL A 105 -15.27 10.17 -13.87
CA VAL A 105 -14.40 11.01 -13.03
C VAL A 105 -13.57 10.14 -12.07
N LEU A 106 -14.17 9.15 -11.40
CA LEU A 106 -13.48 8.27 -10.48
C LEU A 106 -12.45 7.39 -11.19
N VAL A 107 -12.77 6.83 -12.35
CA VAL A 107 -11.85 6.01 -13.14
C VAL A 107 -10.68 6.86 -13.68
N LEU A 108 -10.94 8.07 -14.17
CA LEU A 108 -9.90 8.99 -14.62
C LEU A 108 -8.97 9.40 -13.45
N LEU A 109 -9.56 9.71 -12.30
CA LEU A 109 -8.79 10.01 -11.07
C LEU A 109 -7.91 8.82 -10.67
N ALA A 110 -8.46 7.59 -10.71
CA ALA A 110 -7.69 6.38 -10.44
C ALA A 110 -6.53 6.20 -11.44
N GLY A 111 -6.75 6.49 -12.72
CA GLY A 111 -5.72 6.45 -13.76
C GLY A 111 -4.60 7.47 -13.51
N VAL A 112 -4.95 8.71 -13.16
CA VAL A 112 -3.96 9.76 -12.81
C VAL A 112 -3.14 9.37 -11.58
N LEU A 113 -3.78 8.82 -10.55
CA LEU A 113 -3.10 8.35 -9.35
C LEU A 113 -2.20 7.15 -9.63
N ALA A 114 -2.63 6.20 -10.47
CA ALA A 114 -1.81 5.07 -10.90
C ALA A 114 -0.57 5.52 -11.70
N LEU A 115 -0.72 6.51 -12.58
CA LEU A 115 0.41 7.14 -13.29
C LEU A 115 1.36 7.84 -12.32
N ALA A 116 0.85 8.64 -11.39
CA ALA A 116 1.65 9.32 -10.38
C ALA A 116 2.39 8.32 -9.47
N PHE A 117 1.74 7.20 -9.12
CA PHE A 117 2.36 6.09 -8.41
C PHE A 117 3.49 5.46 -9.22
N GLY A 118 3.28 5.15 -10.50
CA GLY A 118 4.29 4.60 -11.41
C GLY A 118 5.50 5.52 -11.58
N LEU A 119 5.28 6.83 -11.71
CA LEU A 119 6.34 7.84 -11.75
C LEU A 119 7.04 8.05 -10.41
N GLY A 120 6.47 7.55 -9.32
CA GLY A 120 7.03 7.70 -7.98
C GLY A 120 6.90 9.11 -7.41
N TYR A 121 5.78 9.78 -7.69
CA TYR A 121 5.44 11.07 -7.11
C TYR A 121 4.61 10.87 -5.85
N ARG A 122 5.13 11.29 -4.69
CA ARG A 122 4.54 11.01 -3.37
C ARG A 122 4.10 9.54 -3.26
N THR A 123 5.02 8.64 -3.58
CA THR A 123 4.79 7.22 -3.88
C THR A 123 3.84 6.52 -2.90
N ARG A 124 3.99 6.77 -1.59
CA ARG A 124 3.13 6.15 -0.57
C ARG A 124 1.70 6.68 -0.63
N LEU A 125 1.53 7.99 -0.83
CA LEU A 125 0.21 8.61 -0.89
C LEU A 125 -0.54 8.18 -2.16
N THR A 126 0.11 8.30 -3.33
CA THR A 126 -0.52 7.92 -4.61
C THR A 126 -0.82 6.43 -4.68
N GLY A 127 0.06 5.57 -4.13
CA GLY A 127 -0.19 4.14 -4.01
C GLY A 127 -1.37 3.81 -3.08
N ALA A 128 -1.47 4.46 -1.92
CA ALA A 128 -2.59 4.27 -0.99
C ALA A 128 -3.92 4.73 -1.59
N LEU A 129 -3.93 5.88 -2.29
CA LEU A 129 -5.13 6.38 -2.98
C LEU A 129 -5.51 5.49 -4.16
N SER A 130 -4.53 4.95 -4.91
CA SER A 130 -4.78 3.96 -5.96
C SER A 130 -5.40 2.68 -5.40
N LEU A 131 -4.89 2.19 -4.26
CA LEU A 131 -5.48 1.04 -3.56
C LEU A 131 -6.92 1.33 -3.12
N LEU A 132 -7.19 2.50 -2.55
CA LEU A 132 -8.52 2.91 -2.13
C LEU A 132 -9.50 2.90 -3.30
N LEU A 133 -9.14 3.49 -4.44
CA LEU A 133 -10.01 3.57 -5.61
C LEU A 133 -10.20 2.22 -6.29
N ILE A 134 -9.16 1.38 -6.38
CA ILE A 134 -9.30 0.04 -6.96
C ILE A 134 -10.15 -0.87 -6.05
N VAL A 135 -10.02 -0.78 -4.73
CA VAL A 135 -10.91 -1.48 -3.80
C VAL A 135 -12.34 -0.98 -3.96
N SER A 136 -12.53 0.32 -4.06
CA SER A 136 -13.83 0.95 -4.24
C SER A 136 -14.56 0.46 -5.50
N VAL A 137 -13.88 0.39 -6.65
CA VAL A 137 -14.49 -0.14 -7.88
C VAL A 137 -14.78 -1.63 -7.79
N HIS A 138 -13.95 -2.39 -7.07
CA HIS A 138 -14.16 -3.82 -6.84
C HIS A 138 -15.36 -4.09 -5.93
N VAL A 139 -15.55 -3.29 -4.89
CA VAL A 139 -16.71 -3.39 -3.99
C VAL A 139 -18.01 -3.02 -4.73
N ARG A 140 -17.97 -2.04 -5.64
CA ARG A 140 -19.16 -1.59 -6.41
C ARG A 140 -19.77 -2.70 -7.24
N ASN A 141 -18.97 -3.59 -7.83
CA ASN A 141 -19.49 -4.74 -8.58
C ASN A 141 -18.63 -5.99 -8.37
N PRO A 142 -18.91 -6.78 -7.33
CA PRO A 142 -18.16 -7.99 -7.04
C PRO A 142 -18.39 -9.12 -8.04
N ALA A 143 -19.45 -9.07 -8.86
CA ALA A 143 -19.75 -10.13 -9.82
C ALA A 143 -18.75 -10.20 -10.98
N VAL A 144 -18.06 -9.10 -11.29
CA VAL A 144 -17.04 -9.04 -12.35
C VAL A 144 -15.62 -9.27 -11.85
N LEU A 145 -15.43 -9.58 -10.56
CA LEU A 145 -14.12 -9.81 -9.97
C LEU A 145 -13.55 -11.17 -10.35
N ASN A 146 -12.24 -11.19 -10.54
CA ASN A 146 -11.48 -12.40 -10.79
C ASN A 146 -10.31 -12.57 -9.78
N GLY A 147 -9.55 -13.68 -9.91
CA GLY A 147 -8.40 -13.94 -9.05
C GLY A 147 -7.29 -12.88 -9.17
N GLY A 148 -7.10 -12.30 -10.36
CA GLY A 148 -6.14 -11.23 -10.60
C GLY A 148 -6.44 -9.97 -9.81
N ASP A 149 -7.71 -9.60 -9.66
CA ASP A 149 -8.15 -8.45 -8.87
C ASP A 149 -7.77 -8.60 -7.39
N ARG A 150 -7.91 -9.82 -6.85
CA ARG A 150 -7.49 -10.13 -5.46
C ARG A 150 -5.99 -10.04 -5.31
N LEU A 151 -5.26 -10.63 -6.25
CA LEU A 151 -3.80 -10.60 -6.25
C LEU A 151 -3.28 -9.16 -6.35
N LEU A 152 -3.82 -8.34 -7.24
CA LEU A 152 -3.44 -6.93 -7.41
C LEU A 152 -3.59 -6.13 -6.10
N ARG A 153 -4.70 -6.31 -5.38
CA ARG A 153 -4.91 -5.67 -4.06
C ARG A 153 -3.86 -6.09 -3.04
N VAL A 154 -3.60 -7.40 -2.94
CA VAL A 154 -2.59 -7.92 -2.00
C VAL A 154 -1.20 -7.40 -2.34
N LEU A 155 -0.83 -7.41 -3.62
CA LEU A 155 0.46 -6.88 -4.07
C LEU A 155 0.61 -5.38 -3.79
N LEU A 156 -0.45 -4.58 -3.97
CA LEU A 156 -0.44 -3.16 -3.62
C LEU A 156 -0.26 -2.93 -2.11
N VAL A 157 -0.96 -3.70 -1.26
CA VAL A 157 -0.79 -3.61 0.19
C VAL A 157 0.64 -3.95 0.60
N VAL A 158 1.19 -5.06 0.10
CA VAL A 158 2.58 -5.47 0.37
C VAL A 158 3.57 -4.42 -0.14
N ALA A 159 3.33 -3.90 -1.34
CA ALA A 159 4.16 -2.87 -1.95
C ALA A 159 4.19 -1.59 -1.10
N LEU A 160 3.06 -1.14 -0.55
CA LEU A 160 3.00 0.04 0.33
C LEU A 160 3.80 -0.11 1.63
N ALA A 161 4.01 -1.34 2.11
CA ALA A 161 4.87 -1.62 3.25
C ALA A 161 6.36 -1.52 2.93
N THR A 162 6.74 -1.43 1.64
CA THR A 162 8.13 -1.37 1.18
C THR A 162 8.55 0.05 0.76
N PRO A 163 9.85 0.37 0.71
CA PRO A 163 10.34 1.70 0.32
C PRO A 163 10.39 1.87 -1.22
N LEU A 164 9.25 1.78 -1.90
CA LEU A 164 9.12 1.83 -3.37
C LEU A 164 9.60 3.13 -4.04
N GLY A 165 9.72 4.22 -3.27
CA GLY A 165 10.07 5.55 -3.79
C GLY A 165 11.56 5.88 -3.71
N GLU A 166 12.47 4.93 -3.42
CA GLU A 166 13.88 5.22 -3.20
C GLU A 166 14.68 5.37 -4.50
N ARG A 167 14.32 4.64 -5.55
CA ARG A 167 15.00 4.72 -6.87
C ARG A 167 13.99 4.90 -8.00
N TRP A 168 14.48 5.47 -9.11
CA TRP A 168 13.73 5.72 -10.35
C TRP A 168 12.38 6.40 -10.08
N SER A 169 12.37 7.40 -9.20
CA SER A 169 11.17 8.10 -8.79
C SER A 169 11.40 9.60 -8.73
N VAL A 170 10.33 10.36 -8.93
CA VAL A 170 10.33 11.82 -8.72
C VAL A 170 10.70 12.15 -7.27
N ASP A 171 10.30 11.30 -6.32
CA ASP A 171 10.65 11.47 -4.90
C ASP A 171 12.16 11.33 -4.65
N ALA A 172 12.85 10.44 -5.39
CA ALA A 172 14.29 10.28 -5.30
C ALA A 172 15.04 11.49 -5.88
N LEU A 173 14.60 12.02 -7.02
CA LEU A 173 15.17 13.22 -7.64
C LEU A 173 15.04 14.44 -6.71
N ARG A 174 13.87 14.63 -6.08
CA ARG A 174 13.65 15.73 -5.14
C ARG A 174 14.54 15.63 -3.91
N ARG A 175 14.80 14.42 -3.39
CA ARG A 175 15.73 14.23 -2.26
C ARG A 175 17.17 14.51 -2.63
N GLY A 176 17.62 14.15 -3.84
CA GLY A 176 18.95 14.46 -4.37
C GLY A 176 19.17 15.97 -4.46
N SER A 177 18.27 16.68 -5.11
CA SER A 177 18.36 18.14 -5.27
C SER A 177 18.25 18.92 -3.94
N ALA A 178 17.56 18.38 -2.94
CA ALA A 178 17.50 18.99 -1.61
C ALA A 178 18.84 18.82 -0.84
N ARG A 179 19.53 17.70 -0.99
CA ARG A 179 20.84 17.46 -0.37
C ARG A 179 21.93 18.35 -0.97
N GLU A 180 21.92 18.56 -2.28
CA GLU A 180 22.87 19.47 -2.96
C GLU A 180 22.71 20.91 -2.47
N ARG A 181 21.49 21.39 -2.27
CA ARG A 181 21.21 22.77 -1.78
C ARG A 181 21.64 23.02 -0.33
N VAL A 182 21.74 21.99 0.48
CA VAL A 182 22.17 22.10 1.89
C VAL A 182 23.70 22.03 2.00
N ALA A 183 24.38 21.50 0.97
CA ALA A 183 25.83 21.35 0.92
C ALA A 183 26.56 22.57 0.32
N THR A 184 25.82 23.54 -0.23
CA THR A 184 26.33 24.85 -0.71
C THR A 184 26.00 25.94 0.27
#